data_8a367de6a51cc73705375a08514e9373
#
_entry.id   8a367de6a51cc73705375a08514e9373
#
_cell.length_a   1.000
_cell.length_b   1.000
_cell.length_c   1.000
_cell.angle_alpha   90.00
_cell.angle_beta   90.00
_cell.angle_gamma   90.00
#
_symmetry.space_group_name_H-M   'P 1'
#
loop_
_entity.id
_entity.type
_entity.pdbx_description
1 polymer ?
#
loop_
_entity_poly.entity_id
_entity_poly.type
_entity_poly.pdbx_seq_one_letter_code
_entity_poly.pdbx_strand_id
1 'polypeptide(L)'
;VFFSEQYLNPAKNLVSQVLAGKPVTTELICSYAHITPEELAKAKETVAAEDQLGMPYFLKKQMDKEAAQAKDSSAHAKTDTVKGKKPDAVGKATKTKKPAVKKEERKPLTEKELAELAAKKAKLDRARAIVAIEEAITHIVFYRDGLQQSPHLEEKAFFNALNGGYTPPSSGGDAVANPKGVPTGHNLYSVNAESTPSKLAWDRGVALAQNVLNEYKEKHGTYPKKIAYTFWSSEFVETEGVSIAQALYMLGVEPVWDTFGRVGDIRLIPSEELGRPRIDVVIQTSGQFRDLAASRLFLITKAIEMVSALPQEPYANQVSAGTVDIEKELVEAGVPPKEAREMSTQRIFGGLQGRYDTGIKELINAGDKWESQSDIAQVYMHNMGAFYGTKENWSQFQEGMFRAAIKHADVLIQPRQNNTWGALSLDHVYEFMGGMNAAIKEVTGKDPDAYLADYRNHKNMHLQELKEAIGVEARATILNPKYIKEMMKGKASAAGQIQEIVTNMHGWEATRPELIDDALWNEVYDTYIEDKQQLGVTDFIKRENAVSLEEVTAVMLEATRKGMWKASEAQIAHLASLHTDLVKQYGVTSSQFSSENKKLQEY
;
A
#
# COMPACT_ATOMS: atom_id res chain seq x y z
N VAL A 1 22.36 -4.62 19.66
CA VAL A 1 22.89 -5.74 20.47
C VAL A 1 21.76 -6.47 21.17
N PHE A 2 20.98 -5.83 22.07
CA PHE A 2 19.90 -6.48 22.83
C PHE A 2 18.89 -7.24 21.95
N PHE A 3 18.34 -6.59 20.91
CA PHE A 3 17.39 -7.23 20.00
C PHE A 3 17.99 -8.45 19.29
N SER A 4 19.23 -8.33 18.84
CA SER A 4 19.90 -9.44 18.15
C SER A 4 20.12 -10.63 19.07
N GLU A 5 20.50 -10.41 20.31
CA GLU A 5 20.77 -11.48 21.27
C GLU A 5 19.49 -12.13 21.80
N GLN A 6 18.48 -11.33 22.10
CA GLN A 6 17.25 -11.83 22.73
C GLN A 6 16.26 -12.44 21.72
N TYR A 7 16.23 -11.98 20.49
CA TYR A 7 15.20 -12.39 19.52
C TYR A 7 15.79 -13.00 18.24
N LEU A 8 16.72 -12.29 17.58
CA LEU A 8 17.16 -12.69 16.26
C LEU A 8 18.04 -13.97 16.29
N ASN A 9 18.99 -14.05 17.20
CA ASN A 9 19.89 -15.22 17.30
C ASN A 9 19.15 -16.47 17.76
N PRO A 10 18.25 -16.45 18.76
CA PRO A 10 17.41 -17.59 19.10
C PRO A 10 16.53 -18.06 17.92
N ALA A 11 15.91 -17.14 17.18
CA ALA A 11 15.10 -17.48 16.01
C ALA A 11 15.94 -18.15 14.91
N LYS A 12 17.12 -17.61 14.59
CA LYS A 12 18.05 -18.22 13.63
C LYS A 12 18.51 -19.60 14.04
N ASN A 13 18.82 -19.77 15.31
CA ASN A 13 19.26 -21.06 15.83
C ASN A 13 18.13 -22.10 15.71
N LEU A 14 16.89 -21.72 16.04
CA LEU A 14 15.72 -22.57 15.87
C LEU A 14 15.52 -22.99 14.40
N VAL A 15 15.52 -22.02 13.49
CA VAL A 15 15.41 -22.28 12.04
C VAL A 15 16.49 -23.25 11.58
N SER A 16 17.75 -23.00 11.96
CA SER A 16 18.88 -23.87 11.60
C SER A 16 18.71 -25.30 12.12
N GLN A 17 18.22 -25.47 13.35
CA GLN A 17 17.97 -26.80 13.94
C GLN A 17 16.84 -27.53 13.19
N VAL A 18 15.75 -26.86 12.87
CA VAL A 18 14.62 -27.43 12.12
C VAL A 18 15.05 -27.81 10.69
N LEU A 19 15.82 -26.95 10.02
CA LEU A 19 16.36 -27.24 8.69
C LEU A 19 17.38 -28.41 8.72
N ALA A 20 18.09 -28.62 9.84
CA ALA A 20 18.98 -29.76 10.06
C ALA A 20 18.23 -31.07 10.43
N GLY A 21 16.89 -31.05 10.44
CA GLY A 21 16.06 -32.23 10.64
C GLY A 21 15.45 -32.38 12.05
N LYS A 22 15.59 -31.38 12.94
CA LYS A 22 14.89 -31.42 14.22
C LYS A 22 13.38 -31.34 14.00
N PRO A 23 12.59 -32.29 14.52
CA PRO A 23 11.15 -32.30 14.29
C PRO A 23 10.46 -31.10 14.97
N VAL A 24 9.48 -30.53 14.31
CA VAL A 24 8.62 -29.52 14.90
C VAL A 24 7.55 -30.22 15.72
N THR A 25 7.67 -30.14 17.04
CA THR A 25 6.73 -30.72 18.00
C THR A 25 6.12 -29.63 18.87
N THR A 26 5.03 -29.97 19.57
CA THR A 26 4.41 -29.07 20.55
C THR A 26 5.38 -28.64 21.63
N GLU A 27 6.23 -29.58 22.08
CA GLU A 27 7.28 -29.34 23.11
C GLU A 27 8.31 -28.32 22.59
N LEU A 28 8.73 -28.42 21.33
CA LEU A 28 9.67 -27.47 20.73
C LEU A 28 9.06 -26.08 20.69
N ILE A 29 7.81 -25.96 20.25
CA ILE A 29 7.07 -24.69 20.18
C ILE A 29 6.93 -24.09 21.58
N CYS A 30 6.47 -24.88 22.54
CA CYS A 30 6.27 -24.43 23.92
C CYS A 30 7.60 -24.00 24.58
N SER A 31 8.67 -24.77 24.35
CA SER A 31 10.00 -24.43 24.85
C SER A 31 10.52 -23.11 24.29
N TYR A 32 10.32 -22.88 22.98
CA TYR A 32 10.76 -21.64 22.35
C TYR A 32 9.92 -20.42 22.77
N ALA A 33 8.62 -20.60 22.90
CA ALA A 33 7.69 -19.55 23.32
C ALA A 33 7.67 -19.32 24.85
N HIS A 34 8.39 -20.12 25.63
CA HIS A 34 8.39 -20.11 27.09
C HIS A 34 6.98 -20.24 27.70
N ILE A 35 6.21 -21.20 27.21
CA ILE A 35 4.82 -21.46 27.62
C ILE A 35 4.60 -22.96 27.86
N THR A 36 3.47 -23.31 28.49
CA THR A 36 3.04 -24.70 28.62
C THR A 36 2.14 -25.12 27.45
N PRO A 37 1.98 -26.43 27.20
CA PRO A 37 1.03 -26.96 26.22
C PRO A 37 -0.41 -26.50 26.47
N GLU A 38 -0.81 -26.35 27.74
CA GLU A 38 -2.14 -25.85 28.13
C GLU A 38 -2.31 -24.37 27.78
N GLU A 39 -1.26 -23.56 27.97
CA GLU A 39 -1.27 -22.15 27.56
C GLU A 39 -1.37 -22.01 26.03
N LEU A 40 -0.67 -22.88 25.28
CA LEU A 40 -0.79 -22.92 23.81
C LEU A 40 -2.21 -23.29 23.38
N ALA A 41 -2.79 -24.35 23.96
CA ALA A 41 -4.17 -24.76 23.67
C ALA A 41 -5.17 -23.63 23.97
N LYS A 42 -5.02 -22.99 25.13
CA LYS A 42 -5.88 -21.88 25.54
C LYS A 42 -5.71 -20.62 24.65
N ALA A 43 -4.50 -20.38 24.16
CA ALA A 43 -4.25 -19.28 23.21
C ALA A 43 -4.97 -19.55 21.88
N LYS A 44 -4.90 -20.79 21.36
CA LYS A 44 -5.61 -21.20 20.14
C LYS A 44 -7.12 -21.09 20.28
N GLU A 45 -7.69 -21.53 21.40
CA GLU A 45 -9.11 -21.37 21.70
C GLU A 45 -9.51 -19.89 21.78
N THR A 46 -8.69 -19.05 22.41
CA THR A 46 -8.95 -17.61 22.55
C THR A 46 -8.96 -16.93 21.20
N VAL A 47 -8.01 -17.23 20.32
CA VAL A 47 -7.94 -16.66 18.96
C VAL A 47 -9.11 -17.18 18.12
N ALA A 48 -9.38 -18.49 18.13
CA ALA A 48 -10.50 -19.08 17.38
C ALA A 48 -11.86 -18.51 17.82
N ALA A 49 -12.05 -18.29 19.13
CA ALA A 49 -13.26 -17.67 19.64
C ALA A 49 -13.41 -16.21 19.20
N GLU A 50 -12.30 -15.47 19.12
CA GLU A 50 -12.30 -14.09 18.63
C GLU A 50 -12.47 -14.04 17.11
N ASP A 51 -11.90 -14.97 16.36
CA ASP A 51 -12.14 -15.08 14.92
C ASP A 51 -13.59 -15.46 14.61
N GLN A 52 -14.24 -16.22 15.47
CA GLN A 52 -15.71 -16.45 15.42
C GLN A 52 -16.51 -15.22 15.87
N LEU A 53 -15.99 -14.42 16.83
CA LEU A 53 -16.54 -13.14 17.26
C LEU A 53 -16.10 -11.99 16.34
N GLY A 54 -14.99 -12.13 15.66
CA GLY A 54 -14.46 -11.27 14.60
C GLY A 54 -15.26 -11.36 13.33
N MET A 55 -16.59 -11.38 13.49
CA MET A 55 -17.47 -11.14 12.36
C MET A 55 -17.11 -9.81 11.73
N PRO A 56 -17.08 -9.75 10.39
CA PRO A 56 -16.95 -8.50 9.66
C PRO A 56 -17.80 -7.42 10.30
N TYR A 57 -17.27 -6.21 10.38
CA TYR A 57 -17.90 -5.03 11.02
C TYR A 57 -19.41 -4.92 10.69
N PHE A 58 -19.79 -5.21 9.43
CA PHE A 58 -21.19 -5.18 9.01
C PHE A 58 -22.04 -6.33 9.61
N LEU A 59 -21.48 -7.54 9.80
CA LEU A 59 -22.17 -8.65 10.47
C LEU A 59 -22.33 -8.37 11.97
N LYS A 60 -21.31 -7.81 12.60
CA LYS A 60 -21.38 -7.33 13.98
C LYS A 60 -22.47 -6.27 14.14
N LYS A 61 -22.51 -5.31 13.20
CA LYS A 61 -23.55 -4.27 13.16
C LYS A 61 -24.94 -4.82 12.85
N GLN A 62 -25.05 -5.85 12.01
CA GLN A 62 -26.30 -6.54 11.73
C GLN A 62 -26.78 -7.32 12.95
N MET A 63 -25.90 -8.02 13.64
CA MET A 63 -26.21 -8.72 14.90
C MET A 63 -26.57 -7.74 16.02
N ASP A 64 -25.87 -6.62 16.13
CA ASP A 64 -26.22 -5.56 17.09
C ASP A 64 -27.60 -4.97 16.79
N LYS A 65 -27.96 -4.81 15.50
CA LYS A 65 -29.31 -4.41 15.08
C LYS A 65 -30.37 -5.49 15.36
N GLU A 66 -30.06 -6.74 15.08
CA GLU A 66 -30.96 -7.88 15.35
C GLU A 66 -31.12 -8.10 16.86
N ALA A 67 -30.03 -7.95 17.64
CA ALA A 67 -30.10 -8.00 19.10
C ALA A 67 -30.86 -6.81 19.70
N ALA A 68 -30.78 -5.62 19.11
CA ALA A 68 -31.57 -4.47 19.51
C ALA A 68 -33.04 -4.65 19.15
N GLN A 69 -33.34 -5.21 17.98
CA GLN A 69 -34.72 -5.54 17.57
C GLN A 69 -35.32 -6.69 18.39
N ALA A 70 -34.52 -7.68 18.77
CA ALA A 70 -34.96 -8.77 19.66
C ALA A 70 -35.23 -8.29 21.08
N LYS A 71 -34.47 -7.29 21.57
CA LYS A 71 -34.74 -6.65 22.87
C LYS A 71 -36.01 -5.80 22.84
N ASP A 72 -36.29 -5.11 21.72
CA ASP A 72 -37.50 -4.33 21.54
C ASP A 72 -38.74 -5.24 21.41
N SER A 73 -38.62 -6.36 20.70
CA SER A 73 -39.71 -7.36 20.60
C SER A 73 -39.95 -8.11 21.90
N SER A 74 -38.94 -8.34 22.74
CA SER A 74 -39.10 -8.95 24.06
C SER A 74 -39.67 -7.98 25.11
N ALA A 75 -39.49 -6.67 24.91
CA ALA A 75 -40.12 -5.64 25.74
C ALA A 75 -41.62 -5.47 25.43
N HIS A 76 -42.07 -5.78 24.23
CA HIS A 76 -43.48 -5.74 23.83
C HIS A 76 -44.24 -7.04 24.11
N ALA A 77 -43.55 -8.13 24.42
CA ALA A 77 -44.20 -9.44 24.72
C ALA A 77 -44.67 -9.60 26.16
N LYS A 78 -44.57 -8.59 27.03
CA LYS A 78 -44.99 -8.64 28.45
C LYS A 78 -46.26 -7.86 28.82
N THR A 79 -46.94 -7.27 27.84
CA THR A 79 -48.25 -6.69 28.07
C THR A 79 -49.16 -7.01 26.88
N ASP A 80 -49.92 -8.08 26.96
CA ASP A 80 -51.33 -8.17 26.58
C ASP A 80 -51.79 -9.63 26.50
N THR A 81 -52.35 -10.09 27.61
CA THR A 81 -53.43 -11.07 27.59
C THR A 81 -54.73 -10.30 27.77
N VAL A 82 -55.60 -10.26 26.75
CA VAL A 82 -57.05 -10.45 26.87
C VAL A 82 -57.77 -10.16 25.55
N LYS A 83 -58.42 -11.24 25.04
CA LYS A 83 -59.66 -11.36 24.25
C LYS A 83 -59.91 -10.60 22.93
N GLY A 84 -59.87 -11.33 21.86
CA GLY A 84 -60.93 -11.72 20.89
C GLY A 84 -61.81 -10.67 20.22
N LYS A 85 -61.68 -10.57 18.88
CA LYS A 85 -62.73 -10.76 17.86
C LYS A 85 -62.25 -10.33 16.48
N LYS A 86 -62.47 -11.17 15.49
CA LYS A 86 -62.40 -10.88 14.03
C LYS A 86 -63.80 -10.40 13.56
N PRO A 87 -63.91 -10.00 12.25
CA PRO A 87 -63.16 -9.18 11.32
C PRO A 87 -64.07 -8.05 10.73
N ASP A 88 -63.46 -7.10 9.98
CA ASP A 88 -63.90 -6.71 8.64
C ASP A 88 -63.17 -5.46 8.08
N ALA A 89 -62.75 -5.63 6.89
CA ALA A 89 -62.69 -4.80 5.68
C ALA A 89 -62.34 -3.28 5.69
N VAL A 90 -61.34 -2.97 4.85
CA VAL A 90 -61.21 -1.83 3.89
C VAL A 90 -61.11 -0.41 4.47
N GLY A 91 -59.99 0.23 4.19
CA GLY A 91 -60.00 1.67 4.04
C GLY A 91 -58.75 2.47 4.44
N LYS A 92 -58.09 3.00 3.45
CA LYS A 92 -57.32 4.26 3.42
C LYS A 92 -56.06 4.43 4.26
N ALA A 93 -54.95 4.62 3.50
CA ALA A 93 -53.67 5.10 3.96
C ALA A 93 -53.77 6.41 4.77
N THR A 94 -53.36 6.35 6.02
CA THR A 94 -53.03 7.50 6.82
C THR A 94 -51.54 7.48 7.16
N LYS A 95 -50.83 8.55 6.82
CA LYS A 95 -49.44 8.81 7.16
C LYS A 95 -49.29 8.85 8.68
N THR A 96 -48.76 7.80 9.28
CA THR A 96 -48.35 7.81 10.68
C THR A 96 -46.89 8.26 10.76
N LYS A 97 -46.66 9.36 11.44
CA LYS A 97 -45.33 9.84 11.87
C LYS A 97 -44.67 8.76 12.72
N LYS A 98 -43.50 8.31 12.31
CA LYS A 98 -42.63 7.47 13.15
C LYS A 98 -42.25 8.24 14.41
N PRO A 99 -42.30 7.62 15.61
CA PRO A 99 -41.79 8.27 16.82
C PRO A 99 -40.29 8.46 16.72
N ALA A 100 -39.83 9.62 17.14
CA ALA A 100 -38.42 9.94 17.25
C ALA A 100 -37.74 9.00 18.26
N VAL A 101 -36.78 8.20 17.77
CA VAL A 101 -35.92 7.39 18.62
C VAL A 101 -35.04 8.36 19.43
N LYS A 102 -35.25 8.40 20.76
CA LYS A 102 -34.34 9.13 21.66
C LYS A 102 -32.95 8.55 21.53
N LYS A 103 -31.98 9.38 21.14
CA LYS A 103 -30.56 9.08 21.23
C LYS A 103 -30.24 8.78 22.69
N GLU A 104 -29.90 7.53 23.03
CA GLU A 104 -29.12 7.27 24.23
C GLU A 104 -27.71 7.81 23.97
N GLU A 105 -27.36 8.91 24.63
CA GLU A 105 -25.98 9.36 24.73
C GLU A 105 -25.18 8.21 25.35
N ARG A 106 -24.24 7.63 24.60
CA ARG A 106 -23.28 6.66 25.14
C ARG A 106 -22.50 7.40 26.23
N LYS A 107 -22.75 7.06 27.47
CA LYS A 107 -21.93 7.56 28.60
C LYS A 107 -20.48 7.17 28.33
N PRO A 108 -19.51 8.07 28.55
CA PRO A 108 -18.10 7.70 28.48
C PRO A 108 -17.84 6.52 29.40
N LEU A 109 -17.06 5.56 28.92
CA LEU A 109 -16.68 4.37 29.67
C LEU A 109 -16.02 4.80 30.99
N THR A 110 -16.36 4.14 32.06
CA THR A 110 -15.73 4.35 33.35
C THR A 110 -14.27 3.85 33.32
N GLU A 111 -13.41 4.38 34.19
CA GLU A 111 -12.02 3.93 34.33
C GLU A 111 -11.92 2.40 34.52
N LYS A 112 -12.89 1.82 35.22
CA LYS A 112 -12.97 0.37 35.45
C LYS A 112 -13.26 -0.38 34.15
N GLU A 113 -14.21 0.09 33.36
CA GLU A 113 -14.56 -0.51 32.06
C GLU A 113 -13.40 -0.37 31.05
N LEU A 114 -12.69 0.76 31.06
CA LEU A 114 -11.48 0.96 30.26
C LEU A 114 -10.36 0.00 30.66
N ALA A 115 -10.15 -0.19 31.98
CA ALA A 115 -9.15 -1.13 32.49
C ALA A 115 -9.51 -2.60 32.15
N GLU A 116 -10.78 -2.99 32.24
CA GLU A 116 -11.25 -4.33 31.83
C GLU A 116 -11.09 -4.55 30.32
N LEU A 117 -11.37 -3.54 29.51
CA LEU A 117 -11.16 -3.59 28.05
C LEU A 117 -9.67 -3.72 27.69
N ALA A 118 -8.83 -2.95 28.36
CA ALA A 118 -7.37 -3.02 28.18
C ALA A 118 -6.81 -4.38 28.59
N ALA A 119 -7.28 -4.96 29.69
CA ALA A 119 -6.89 -6.29 30.15
C ALA A 119 -7.33 -7.38 29.17
N LYS A 120 -8.56 -7.28 28.64
CA LYS A 120 -9.07 -8.20 27.62
C LYS A 120 -8.25 -8.11 26.33
N LYS A 121 -7.93 -6.90 25.89
CA LYS A 121 -7.08 -6.67 24.73
C LYS A 121 -5.69 -7.27 24.91
N ALA A 122 -5.03 -6.99 26.04
CA ALA A 122 -3.70 -7.52 26.34
C ALA A 122 -3.68 -9.07 26.35
N LYS A 123 -4.73 -9.70 26.88
CA LYS A 123 -4.88 -11.16 26.83
C LYS A 123 -5.01 -11.71 25.42
N LEU A 124 -5.80 -11.05 24.57
CA LEU A 124 -5.97 -11.44 23.18
C LEU A 124 -4.68 -11.23 22.38
N ASP A 125 -4.00 -10.10 22.58
CA ASP A 125 -2.73 -9.79 21.91
C ASP A 125 -1.66 -10.82 22.28
N ARG A 126 -1.59 -11.24 23.56
CA ARG A 126 -0.70 -12.33 23.99
C ARG A 126 -1.08 -13.66 23.32
N ALA A 127 -2.36 -14.01 23.25
CA ALA A 127 -2.81 -15.24 22.61
C ALA A 127 -2.46 -15.25 21.11
N ARG A 128 -2.67 -14.13 20.42
CA ARG A 128 -2.29 -13.97 19.00
C ARG A 128 -0.79 -14.11 18.80
N ALA A 129 0.04 -13.53 19.68
CA ALA A 129 1.49 -13.67 19.60
C ALA A 129 1.94 -15.15 19.76
N ILE A 130 1.34 -15.89 20.69
CA ILE A 130 1.62 -17.33 20.88
C ILE A 130 1.26 -18.13 19.63
N VAL A 131 0.06 -17.92 19.07
CA VAL A 131 -0.37 -18.60 17.84
C VAL A 131 0.52 -18.24 16.65
N ALA A 132 0.92 -16.97 16.54
CA ALA A 132 1.83 -16.54 15.48
C ALA A 132 3.22 -17.21 15.57
N ILE A 133 3.74 -17.42 16.78
CA ILE A 133 4.99 -18.18 17.00
C ILE A 133 4.83 -19.64 16.55
N GLU A 134 3.75 -20.32 16.94
CA GLU A 134 3.45 -21.67 16.49
C GLU A 134 3.38 -21.76 14.97
N GLU A 135 2.62 -20.88 14.34
CA GLU A 135 2.50 -20.82 12.88
C GLU A 135 3.86 -20.59 12.20
N ALA A 136 4.66 -19.63 12.70
CA ALA A 136 5.97 -19.33 12.15
C ALA A 136 6.91 -20.55 12.21
N ILE A 137 6.94 -21.27 13.34
CA ILE A 137 7.78 -22.46 13.51
C ILE A 137 7.31 -23.60 12.59
N THR A 138 6.00 -23.80 12.50
CA THR A 138 5.40 -24.82 11.61
C THR A 138 5.69 -24.51 10.15
N HIS A 139 5.64 -23.24 9.76
CA HIS A 139 5.91 -22.82 8.40
C HIS A 139 7.38 -23.02 7.97
N ILE A 140 8.34 -23.18 8.88
CA ILE A 140 9.74 -23.44 8.49
C ILE A 140 9.84 -24.70 7.61
N VAL A 141 9.18 -25.78 8.03
CA VAL A 141 9.16 -27.03 7.26
C VAL A 141 8.37 -26.85 5.96
N PHE A 142 7.21 -26.21 6.04
CA PHE A 142 6.37 -25.94 4.88
C PHE A 142 7.13 -25.15 3.80
N TYR A 143 7.83 -24.07 4.17
CA TYR A 143 8.63 -23.29 3.25
C TYR A 143 9.79 -24.08 2.66
N ARG A 144 10.53 -24.81 3.52
CA ARG A 144 11.63 -25.65 3.04
C ARG A 144 11.17 -26.61 1.96
N ASP A 145 10.12 -27.37 2.25
CA ASP A 145 9.61 -28.40 1.36
C ASP A 145 8.99 -27.78 0.09
N GLY A 146 8.24 -26.70 0.24
CA GLY A 146 7.66 -25.96 -0.87
C GLY A 146 8.71 -25.36 -1.80
N LEU A 147 9.73 -24.71 -1.25
CA LEU A 147 10.83 -24.13 -2.06
C LEU A 147 11.66 -25.21 -2.75
N GLN A 148 11.92 -26.34 -2.11
CA GLN A 148 12.65 -27.45 -2.73
C GLN A 148 11.89 -28.10 -3.88
N GLN A 149 10.55 -28.14 -3.80
CA GLN A 149 9.71 -28.69 -4.86
C GLN A 149 9.46 -27.72 -6.00
N SER A 150 9.53 -26.43 -5.75
CA SER A 150 9.16 -25.39 -6.72
C SER A 150 9.88 -25.52 -8.07
N PRO A 151 11.19 -25.67 -8.19
CA PRO A 151 11.87 -25.77 -9.48
C PRO A 151 11.36 -26.94 -10.33
N HIS A 152 11.14 -28.10 -9.73
CA HIS A 152 10.62 -29.25 -10.44
C HIS A 152 9.16 -29.07 -10.89
N LEU A 153 8.33 -28.44 -10.05
CA LEU A 153 6.93 -28.18 -10.39
C LEU A 153 6.80 -27.11 -11.46
N GLU A 154 7.66 -26.10 -11.45
CA GLU A 154 7.73 -25.09 -12.51
C GLU A 154 8.08 -25.71 -13.87
N GLU A 155 9.15 -26.53 -13.90
CA GLU A 155 9.54 -27.26 -15.09
C GLU A 155 8.40 -28.16 -15.62
N LYS A 156 7.78 -28.93 -14.72
CA LYS A 156 6.65 -29.81 -15.07
C LYS A 156 5.46 -29.01 -15.60
N ALA A 157 5.10 -27.91 -14.98
CA ALA A 157 4.00 -27.06 -15.41
C ALA A 157 4.28 -26.42 -16.77
N PHE A 158 5.51 -25.97 -17.00
CA PHE A 158 5.96 -25.42 -18.27
C PHE A 158 5.82 -26.45 -19.41
N PHE A 159 6.33 -27.67 -19.25
CA PHE A 159 6.17 -28.72 -20.24
C PHE A 159 4.71 -29.14 -20.43
N ASN A 160 3.92 -29.17 -19.35
CA ASN A 160 2.49 -29.44 -19.45
C ASN A 160 1.78 -28.38 -20.33
N ALA A 161 2.10 -27.11 -20.15
CA ALA A 161 1.53 -26.02 -20.95
C ALA A 161 1.96 -26.09 -22.41
N LEU A 162 3.24 -26.39 -22.71
CA LEU A 162 3.73 -26.60 -24.09
C LEU A 162 3.02 -27.76 -24.79
N ASN A 163 2.60 -28.77 -24.05
CA ASN A 163 1.83 -29.90 -24.57
C ASN A 163 0.31 -29.63 -24.64
N GLY A 164 -0.13 -28.39 -24.37
CA GLY A 164 -1.56 -28.01 -24.36
C GLY A 164 -2.33 -28.54 -23.15
N GLY A 165 -1.64 -28.95 -22.10
CA GLY A 165 -2.26 -29.45 -20.86
C GLY A 165 -2.84 -28.33 -20.00
N TYR A 166 -3.83 -28.67 -19.17
CA TYR A 166 -4.42 -27.75 -18.22
C TYR A 166 -3.52 -27.54 -17.00
N THR A 167 -3.27 -26.28 -16.66
CA THR A 167 -2.59 -25.88 -15.42
C THR A 167 -3.62 -25.37 -14.42
N PRO A 168 -3.85 -26.05 -13.28
CA PRO A 168 -4.79 -25.59 -12.28
C PRO A 168 -4.28 -24.32 -11.62
N PRO A 169 -5.16 -23.37 -11.29
CA PRO A 169 -4.75 -22.14 -10.60
C PRO A 169 -4.32 -22.42 -9.17
N SER A 170 -3.36 -21.64 -8.69
CA SER A 170 -2.93 -21.60 -7.29
C SER A 170 -2.59 -20.17 -6.86
N SER A 171 -2.47 -19.96 -5.55
CA SER A 171 -2.01 -18.69 -5.01
C SER A 171 -0.64 -18.31 -5.54
N GLY A 172 -0.39 -17.02 -5.70
CA GLY A 172 0.90 -16.44 -6.08
C GLY A 172 1.28 -15.29 -5.13
N GLY A 173 2.24 -14.49 -5.54
CA GLY A 173 2.75 -13.36 -4.78
C GLY A 173 3.97 -13.71 -3.92
N ASP A 174 4.34 -12.79 -3.02
CA ASP A 174 5.48 -12.98 -2.11
C ASP A 174 5.21 -14.12 -1.13
N ALA A 175 6.05 -15.15 -1.17
CA ALA A 175 5.92 -16.33 -0.31
C ALA A 175 5.98 -16.01 1.20
N VAL A 176 6.60 -14.89 1.59
CA VAL A 176 6.64 -14.45 2.99
C VAL A 176 5.30 -13.85 3.41
N ALA A 177 4.70 -13.02 2.54
CA ALA A 177 3.39 -12.43 2.77
C ALA A 177 2.26 -13.46 2.57
N ASN A 178 2.40 -14.33 1.56
CA ASN A 178 1.44 -15.37 1.21
C ASN A 178 2.11 -16.76 1.18
N PRO A 179 2.14 -17.48 2.30
CA PRO A 179 2.72 -18.83 2.39
C PRO A 179 2.16 -19.83 1.37
N LYS A 180 0.90 -19.65 0.93
CA LYS A 180 0.26 -20.51 -0.07
C LYS A 180 0.80 -20.30 -1.50
N GLY A 181 1.67 -19.31 -1.70
CA GLY A 181 2.38 -19.07 -2.95
C GLY A 181 3.45 -20.14 -3.26
N VAL A 182 3.79 -21.00 -2.31
CA VAL A 182 4.70 -22.12 -2.51
C VAL A 182 4.01 -23.45 -2.24
N PRO A 183 4.40 -24.55 -2.95
CA PRO A 183 5.34 -24.58 -4.07
C PRO A 183 4.84 -23.82 -5.29
N THR A 184 5.76 -23.26 -6.09
CA THR A 184 5.46 -22.55 -7.34
C THR A 184 5.16 -23.50 -8.50
N GLY A 185 4.90 -22.97 -9.69
CA GLY A 185 4.61 -23.75 -10.89
C GLY A 185 3.14 -23.73 -11.33
N HIS A 186 2.24 -23.29 -10.47
CA HIS A 186 0.81 -23.16 -10.71
C HIS A 186 0.25 -21.77 -10.36
N ASN A 187 1.11 -20.75 -10.31
CA ASN A 187 0.76 -19.41 -9.87
C ASN A 187 -0.14 -18.66 -10.88
N LEU A 188 -1.17 -19.32 -11.35
CA LEU A 188 -2.25 -18.75 -12.14
C LEU A 188 -3.33 -18.26 -11.18
N TYR A 189 -3.25 -16.99 -10.86
CA TYR A 189 -4.10 -16.36 -9.87
C TYR A 189 -4.94 -15.28 -10.53
N SER A 190 -6.25 -15.34 -10.32
CA SER A 190 -7.17 -14.29 -10.77
C SER A 190 -8.09 -13.88 -9.64
N VAL A 191 -8.41 -12.60 -9.57
CA VAL A 191 -9.47 -12.08 -8.72
C VAL A 191 -10.67 -11.75 -9.57
N ASN A 192 -11.85 -12.07 -9.05
CA ASN A 192 -13.08 -11.55 -9.64
C ASN A 192 -13.24 -10.08 -9.19
N ALA A 193 -12.96 -9.13 -10.07
CA ALA A 193 -13.07 -7.71 -9.76
C ALA A 193 -14.45 -7.35 -9.19
N GLU A 194 -15.52 -7.98 -9.66
CA GLU A 194 -16.88 -7.73 -9.17
C GLU A 194 -17.10 -8.16 -7.71
N SER A 195 -16.23 -9.02 -7.16
CA SER A 195 -16.29 -9.42 -5.74
C SER A 195 -15.41 -8.56 -4.82
N THR A 196 -14.86 -7.46 -5.34
CA THR A 196 -13.99 -6.57 -4.57
C THR A 196 -14.66 -5.22 -4.29
N PRO A 197 -14.38 -4.62 -3.12
CA PRO A 197 -13.62 -5.21 -2.02
C PRO A 197 -14.38 -6.36 -1.37
N SER A 198 -13.65 -7.43 -1.00
CA SER A 198 -14.26 -8.48 -0.19
C SER A 198 -14.67 -7.93 1.19
N LYS A 199 -15.50 -8.67 1.93
CA LYS A 199 -15.91 -8.24 3.27
C LYS A 199 -14.72 -8.07 4.21
N LEU A 200 -13.75 -8.97 4.12
CA LEU A 200 -12.52 -8.90 4.92
C LEU A 200 -11.65 -7.70 4.50
N ALA A 201 -11.53 -7.44 3.19
CA ALA A 201 -10.83 -6.27 2.67
C ALA A 201 -11.51 -4.97 3.10
N TRP A 202 -12.85 -4.96 3.17
CA TRP A 202 -13.60 -3.82 3.69
C TRP A 202 -13.25 -3.51 5.14
N ASP A 203 -13.31 -4.51 6.03
CA ASP A 203 -13.00 -4.31 7.45
C ASP A 203 -11.57 -3.80 7.67
N ARG A 204 -10.61 -4.36 6.94
CA ARG A 204 -9.20 -3.94 6.97
C ARG A 204 -9.02 -2.52 6.42
N GLY A 205 -9.65 -2.22 5.29
CA GLY A 205 -9.60 -0.90 4.66
C GLY A 205 -10.20 0.19 5.55
N VAL A 206 -11.31 -0.09 6.23
CA VAL A 206 -11.92 0.82 7.22
C VAL A 206 -10.98 1.08 8.38
N ALA A 207 -10.35 0.04 8.94
CA ALA A 207 -9.41 0.19 10.05
C ALA A 207 -8.20 1.04 9.66
N LEU A 208 -7.61 0.79 8.49
CA LEU A 208 -6.48 1.58 7.98
C LEU A 208 -6.87 3.04 7.68
N ALA A 209 -8.04 3.25 7.08
CA ALA A 209 -8.55 4.58 6.83
C ALA A 209 -8.75 5.39 8.14
N GLN A 210 -9.27 4.75 9.18
CA GLN A 210 -9.40 5.36 10.51
C GLN A 210 -8.03 5.70 11.11
N ASN A 211 -7.04 4.84 10.96
CA ASN A 211 -5.67 5.10 11.43
C ASN A 211 -5.08 6.35 10.76
N VAL A 212 -5.15 6.44 9.41
CA VAL A 212 -4.73 7.64 8.67
C VAL A 212 -5.37 8.90 9.22
N LEU A 213 -6.70 8.87 9.40
CA LEU A 213 -7.46 10.03 9.85
C LEU A 213 -7.09 10.43 11.28
N ASN A 214 -6.85 9.47 12.16
CA ASN A 214 -6.44 9.71 13.54
C ASN A 214 -5.03 10.29 13.60
N GLU A 215 -4.05 9.67 12.92
CA GLU A 215 -2.68 10.15 12.86
C GLU A 215 -2.59 11.57 12.29
N TYR A 216 -3.27 11.82 11.17
CA TYR A 216 -3.30 13.16 10.59
C TYR A 216 -3.92 14.18 11.55
N LYS A 217 -5.03 13.82 12.21
CA LYS A 217 -5.70 14.69 13.17
C LYS A 217 -4.85 14.96 14.40
N GLU A 218 -4.12 13.97 14.91
CA GLU A 218 -3.18 14.12 16.01
C GLU A 218 -2.03 15.07 15.64
N LYS A 219 -1.50 14.93 14.44
CA LYS A 219 -0.38 15.73 13.94
C LYS A 219 -0.76 17.17 13.59
N HIS A 220 -1.93 17.38 12.98
CA HIS A 220 -2.35 18.66 12.40
C HIS A 220 -3.54 19.34 13.10
N GLY A 221 -4.17 18.69 14.08
CA GLY A 221 -5.34 19.21 14.80
C GLY A 221 -6.65 19.20 14.02
N THR A 222 -6.64 18.73 12.76
CA THR A 222 -7.80 18.71 11.86
C THR A 222 -7.78 17.45 10.99
N TYR A 223 -8.93 17.14 10.34
CA TYR A 223 -8.97 16.10 9.33
C TYR A 223 -8.34 16.57 8.00
N PRO A 224 -7.73 15.66 7.21
CA PRO A 224 -7.28 15.99 5.86
C PRO A 224 -8.47 16.36 4.98
N LYS A 225 -8.27 17.23 4.01
CA LYS A 225 -9.31 17.56 3.03
C LYS A 225 -9.38 16.53 1.92
N LYS A 226 -8.22 16.07 1.45
CA LYS A 226 -8.09 15.13 0.34
C LYS A 226 -6.94 14.17 0.56
N ILE A 227 -7.15 12.91 0.19
CA ILE A 227 -6.14 11.86 0.21
C ILE A 227 -5.87 11.40 -1.22
N ALA A 228 -4.59 11.39 -1.60
CA ALA A 228 -4.12 10.82 -2.84
C ALA A 228 -3.73 9.34 -2.63
N TYR A 229 -4.12 8.48 -3.56
CA TYR A 229 -3.81 7.06 -3.58
C TYR A 229 -3.12 6.67 -4.87
N THR A 230 -2.17 5.74 -4.80
CA THR A 230 -1.72 4.98 -5.96
C THR A 230 -2.33 3.58 -5.92
N PHE A 231 -2.95 3.14 -7.01
CA PHE A 231 -3.61 1.83 -7.08
C PHE A 231 -2.82 0.87 -7.98
N TRP A 232 -2.51 -0.32 -7.43
CA TRP A 232 -1.72 -1.35 -8.06
C TRP A 232 -2.50 -2.64 -8.25
N SER A 233 -2.29 -3.31 -9.40
CA SER A 233 -2.96 -4.57 -9.72
C SER A 233 -2.58 -5.70 -8.77
N SER A 234 -1.31 -5.80 -8.40
CA SER A 234 -0.82 -6.83 -7.48
C SER A 234 -1.42 -6.70 -6.08
N GLU A 235 -1.45 -5.48 -5.53
CA GLU A 235 -2.14 -5.23 -4.26
C GLU A 235 -3.63 -5.59 -4.33
N PHE A 236 -4.30 -5.14 -5.36
CA PHE A 236 -5.72 -5.41 -5.58
C PHE A 236 -6.04 -6.91 -5.59
N VAL A 237 -5.19 -7.69 -6.27
CA VAL A 237 -5.34 -9.14 -6.35
C VAL A 237 -5.06 -9.80 -5.00
N GLU A 238 -3.96 -9.44 -4.35
CA GLU A 238 -3.49 -10.10 -3.11
C GLU A 238 -4.33 -9.74 -1.89
N THR A 239 -4.87 -8.52 -1.84
CA THR A 239 -5.68 -8.02 -0.70
C THR A 239 -7.18 -8.09 -0.93
N GLU A 240 -7.62 -8.45 -2.13
CA GLU A 240 -9.02 -8.42 -2.55
C GLU A 240 -9.64 -7.01 -2.44
N GLY A 241 -8.81 -5.97 -2.64
CA GLY A 241 -9.26 -4.58 -2.77
C GLY A 241 -9.27 -3.76 -1.48
N VAL A 242 -8.30 -3.91 -0.59
CA VAL A 242 -8.16 -3.09 0.63
C VAL A 242 -8.03 -1.60 0.30
N SER A 243 -7.27 -1.21 -0.71
CA SER A 243 -7.13 0.20 -1.11
C SER A 243 -8.45 0.78 -1.64
N ILE A 244 -9.25 -0.01 -2.36
CA ILE A 244 -10.60 0.39 -2.78
C ILE A 244 -11.49 0.63 -1.56
N ALA A 245 -11.45 -0.28 -0.58
CA ALA A 245 -12.21 -0.15 0.65
C ALA A 245 -11.85 1.13 1.43
N GLN A 246 -10.56 1.47 1.51
CA GLN A 246 -10.12 2.73 2.11
C GLN A 246 -10.72 3.94 1.39
N ALA A 247 -10.60 3.99 0.06
CA ALA A 247 -11.11 5.11 -0.74
C ALA A 247 -12.64 5.28 -0.57
N LEU A 248 -13.41 4.19 -0.63
CA LEU A 248 -14.86 4.23 -0.42
C LEU A 248 -15.22 4.71 1.01
N TYR A 249 -14.50 4.22 2.02
CA TYR A 249 -14.75 4.65 3.39
C TYR A 249 -14.38 6.14 3.61
N MET A 250 -13.30 6.65 3.00
CA MET A 250 -12.97 8.08 3.04
C MET A 250 -14.11 8.93 2.52
N LEU A 251 -14.71 8.55 1.39
CA LEU A 251 -15.88 9.19 0.81
C LEU A 251 -17.15 9.06 1.70
N GLY A 252 -17.16 8.13 2.66
CA GLY A 252 -18.30 7.86 3.52
C GLY A 252 -19.40 7.05 2.82
N VAL A 253 -18.98 6.09 2.01
CA VAL A 253 -19.87 5.09 1.39
C VAL A 253 -19.40 3.69 1.74
N GLU A 254 -20.30 2.72 1.66
CA GLU A 254 -20.00 1.30 1.90
C GLU A 254 -20.49 0.43 0.74
N PRO A 255 -19.78 -0.68 0.43
CA PRO A 255 -20.21 -1.63 -0.59
C PRO A 255 -21.51 -2.34 -0.23
N VAL A 256 -22.30 -2.70 -1.24
CA VAL A 256 -23.46 -3.57 -1.12
C VAL A 256 -23.14 -4.90 -1.78
N TRP A 257 -22.98 -5.94 -0.95
CA TRP A 257 -22.70 -7.30 -1.44
C TRP A 257 -23.98 -8.06 -1.73
N ASP A 258 -24.01 -8.75 -2.86
CA ASP A 258 -25.06 -9.72 -3.17
C ASP A 258 -24.82 -11.06 -2.42
N THR A 259 -25.71 -12.03 -2.63
CA THR A 259 -25.62 -13.36 -2.01
C THR A 259 -24.41 -14.18 -2.46
N PHE A 260 -23.78 -13.80 -3.57
CA PHE A 260 -22.57 -14.43 -4.11
C PHE A 260 -21.28 -13.67 -3.71
N GLY A 261 -21.40 -12.64 -2.89
CA GLY A 261 -20.27 -11.81 -2.47
C GLY A 261 -19.81 -10.80 -3.50
N ARG A 262 -20.59 -10.53 -4.57
CA ARG A 262 -20.24 -9.52 -5.57
C ARG A 262 -20.72 -8.15 -5.11
N VAL A 263 -19.93 -7.13 -5.40
CA VAL A 263 -20.23 -5.72 -5.11
C VAL A 263 -20.73 -5.05 -6.38
N GLY A 264 -22.05 -5.03 -6.52
CA GLY A 264 -22.72 -4.38 -7.67
C GLY A 264 -23.17 -2.95 -7.39
N ASP A 265 -23.21 -2.54 -6.12
CA ASP A 265 -23.70 -1.23 -5.69
C ASP A 265 -22.99 -0.73 -4.43
N ILE A 266 -23.24 0.53 -4.10
CA ILE A 266 -22.75 1.21 -2.90
C ILE A 266 -23.91 1.94 -2.23
N ARG A 267 -23.77 2.18 -0.94
CA ARG A 267 -24.73 3.01 -0.19
C ARG A 267 -24.00 4.04 0.66
N LEU A 268 -24.67 5.16 0.90
CA LEU A 268 -24.17 6.20 1.78
C LEU A 268 -24.18 5.73 3.24
N ILE A 269 -23.10 6.02 3.94
CA ILE A 269 -23.06 5.98 5.39
C ILE A 269 -23.66 7.33 5.85
N PRO A 270 -24.72 7.33 6.66
CA PRO A 270 -25.29 8.58 7.17
C PRO A 270 -24.26 9.44 7.90
N SER A 271 -24.29 10.76 7.73
CA SER A 271 -23.29 11.67 8.30
C SER A 271 -23.16 11.56 9.80
N GLU A 272 -24.28 11.34 10.52
CA GLU A 272 -24.32 11.13 11.96
C GLU A 272 -23.66 9.81 12.38
N GLU A 273 -23.76 8.79 11.53
CA GLU A 273 -23.13 7.49 11.76
C GLU A 273 -21.64 7.54 11.43
N LEU A 274 -21.28 8.26 10.36
CA LEU A 274 -19.88 8.48 9.96
C LEU A 274 -19.12 9.26 11.04
N GLY A 275 -19.77 10.24 11.68
CA GLY A 275 -19.24 11.00 12.83
C GLY A 275 -18.03 11.89 12.50
N ARG A 276 -17.76 12.15 11.22
CA ARG A 276 -16.62 12.92 10.71
C ARG A 276 -16.92 13.53 9.34
N PRO A 277 -16.09 14.48 8.87
CA PRO A 277 -16.15 14.95 7.49
C PRO A 277 -16.04 13.81 6.47
N ARG A 278 -16.70 13.98 5.32
CA ARG A 278 -16.41 13.18 4.13
C ARG A 278 -15.13 13.71 3.52
N ILE A 279 -14.16 12.82 3.33
CA ILE A 279 -12.83 13.16 2.83
C ILE A 279 -12.82 12.92 1.32
N ASP A 280 -12.34 13.92 0.56
CA ASP A 280 -12.16 13.77 -0.89
C ASP A 280 -10.98 12.83 -1.18
N VAL A 281 -10.99 12.18 -2.33
CA VAL A 281 -9.92 11.29 -2.77
C VAL A 281 -9.48 11.65 -4.19
N VAL A 282 -8.23 11.41 -4.50
CA VAL A 282 -7.73 11.38 -5.87
C VAL A 282 -6.91 10.11 -6.05
N ILE A 283 -7.10 9.41 -7.16
CA ILE A 283 -6.52 8.09 -7.39
C ILE A 283 -5.66 8.14 -8.65
N GLN A 284 -4.40 7.78 -8.47
CA GLN A 284 -3.48 7.47 -9.53
C GLN A 284 -3.51 5.97 -9.77
N THR A 285 -3.99 5.52 -10.92
CA THR A 285 -4.04 4.10 -11.27
C THR A 285 -2.85 3.68 -12.12
N SER A 286 -2.26 2.52 -11.80
CA SER A 286 -1.35 1.86 -12.73
C SER A 286 -2.12 1.36 -13.97
N GLY A 287 -1.44 1.22 -15.11
CA GLY A 287 -2.05 0.71 -16.33
C GLY A 287 -2.65 -0.69 -16.14
N GLN A 288 -1.95 -1.56 -15.43
CA GLN A 288 -2.42 -2.91 -15.13
C GLN A 288 -3.67 -2.93 -14.25
N PHE A 289 -3.73 -2.07 -13.21
CA PHE A 289 -4.94 -1.96 -12.36
C PHE A 289 -6.12 -1.46 -13.20
N ARG A 290 -5.92 -0.42 -14.01
CA ARG A 290 -6.93 0.14 -14.91
C ARG A 290 -7.53 -0.94 -15.81
N ASP A 291 -6.69 -1.78 -16.39
CA ASP A 291 -7.12 -2.81 -17.34
C ASP A 291 -7.82 -3.98 -16.62
N LEU A 292 -7.38 -4.32 -15.40
CA LEU A 292 -7.95 -5.41 -14.61
C LEU A 292 -9.27 -5.04 -13.90
N ALA A 293 -9.38 -3.82 -13.40
CA ALA A 293 -10.37 -3.42 -12.41
C ALA A 293 -11.24 -2.22 -12.85
N ALA A 294 -11.46 -2.02 -14.15
CA ALA A 294 -12.24 -0.90 -14.69
C ALA A 294 -13.60 -0.71 -13.99
N SER A 295 -14.31 -1.79 -13.71
CA SER A 295 -15.61 -1.75 -13.01
C SER A 295 -15.50 -1.14 -11.59
N ARG A 296 -14.33 -1.30 -10.95
CA ARG A 296 -14.08 -0.72 -9.62
C ARG A 296 -13.82 0.76 -9.70
N LEU A 297 -13.16 1.22 -10.76
CA LEU A 297 -12.98 2.65 -11.03
C LEU A 297 -14.34 3.33 -11.25
N PHE A 298 -15.24 2.70 -12.01
CA PHE A 298 -16.61 3.20 -12.19
C PHE A 298 -17.40 3.23 -10.87
N LEU A 299 -17.20 2.24 -10.00
CA LEU A 299 -17.85 2.20 -8.69
C LEU A 299 -17.41 3.38 -7.79
N ILE A 300 -16.12 3.71 -7.82
CA ILE A 300 -15.57 4.85 -7.08
C ILE A 300 -16.07 6.16 -7.67
N THR A 301 -16.11 6.30 -8.99
CA THR A 301 -16.68 7.50 -9.64
C THR A 301 -18.13 7.70 -9.25
N LYS A 302 -18.94 6.62 -9.27
CA LYS A 302 -20.32 6.64 -8.78
C LYS A 302 -20.41 7.11 -7.33
N ALA A 303 -19.48 6.68 -6.46
CA ALA A 303 -19.42 7.14 -5.08
C ALA A 303 -19.15 8.65 -4.98
N ILE A 304 -18.20 9.15 -5.77
CA ILE A 304 -17.86 10.58 -5.82
C ILE A 304 -19.06 11.40 -6.30
N GLU A 305 -19.71 10.99 -7.38
CA GLU A 305 -20.92 11.65 -7.91
C GLU A 305 -22.04 11.69 -6.87
N MET A 306 -22.30 10.55 -6.22
CA MET A 306 -23.34 10.44 -5.20
C MET A 306 -23.06 11.33 -3.99
N VAL A 307 -21.80 11.38 -3.52
CA VAL A 307 -21.40 12.17 -2.36
C VAL A 307 -21.31 13.67 -2.68
N SER A 308 -20.85 14.03 -3.87
CA SER A 308 -20.76 15.43 -4.30
C SER A 308 -22.13 16.10 -4.45
N ALA A 309 -23.17 15.33 -4.77
CA ALA A 309 -24.54 15.80 -4.93
C ALA A 309 -25.34 15.88 -3.61
N LEU A 310 -24.75 15.53 -2.46
CA LEU A 310 -25.46 15.57 -1.18
C LEU A 310 -25.80 16.99 -0.75
N PRO A 311 -26.96 17.20 -0.13
CA PRO A 311 -27.29 18.46 0.53
C PRO A 311 -26.36 18.70 1.72
N GLN A 312 -26.46 19.89 2.29
CA GLN A 312 -25.67 20.25 3.48
C GLN A 312 -25.88 19.20 4.60
N GLU A 313 -24.76 18.73 5.15
CA GLU A 313 -24.69 17.73 6.22
C GLU A 313 -24.15 18.36 7.52
N PRO A 314 -24.32 17.68 8.69
CA PRO A 314 -23.76 18.16 9.97
C PRO A 314 -22.24 18.29 9.97
N TYR A 315 -21.53 17.46 9.20
CA TYR A 315 -20.09 17.52 9.01
C TYR A 315 -19.73 17.98 7.61
N ALA A 316 -18.54 18.57 7.44
CA ALA A 316 -18.07 19.06 6.15
C ALA A 316 -18.01 17.94 5.09
N ASN A 317 -18.42 18.27 3.87
CA ASN A 317 -18.30 17.40 2.71
C ASN A 317 -17.18 17.94 1.80
N GLN A 318 -15.97 17.41 1.95
CA GLN A 318 -14.80 17.83 1.16
C GLN A 318 -14.92 17.39 -0.30
N VAL A 319 -15.71 16.35 -0.61
CA VAL A 319 -15.95 15.89 -1.98
C VAL A 319 -16.77 16.93 -2.75
N SER A 320 -17.84 17.43 -2.14
CA SER A 320 -18.67 18.50 -2.73
C SER A 320 -17.86 19.79 -2.92
N ALA A 321 -17.10 20.19 -1.89
CA ALA A 321 -16.24 21.37 -1.97
C ALA A 321 -15.19 21.23 -3.09
N GLY A 322 -14.50 20.09 -3.16
CA GLY A 322 -13.51 19.81 -4.21
C GLY A 322 -14.12 19.79 -5.62
N THR A 323 -15.37 19.32 -5.76
CA THR A 323 -16.07 19.33 -7.05
C THR A 323 -16.36 20.75 -7.52
N VAL A 324 -16.80 21.62 -6.61
CA VAL A 324 -17.03 23.05 -6.93
C VAL A 324 -15.72 23.75 -7.31
N ASP A 325 -14.64 23.48 -6.59
CA ASP A 325 -13.33 24.08 -6.89
C ASP A 325 -12.82 23.66 -8.27
N ILE A 326 -12.94 22.36 -8.62
CA ILE A 326 -12.53 21.86 -9.93
C ILE A 326 -13.38 22.46 -11.05
N GLU A 327 -14.71 22.48 -10.90
CA GLU A 327 -15.61 23.10 -11.88
C GLU A 327 -15.19 24.55 -12.16
N LYS A 328 -14.94 25.31 -11.11
CA LYS A 328 -14.50 26.71 -11.21
C LYS A 328 -13.17 26.84 -11.96
N GLU A 329 -12.15 26.04 -11.60
CA GLU A 329 -10.83 26.10 -12.26
C GLU A 329 -10.91 25.73 -13.75
N LEU A 330 -11.72 24.74 -14.10
CA LEU A 330 -11.91 24.35 -15.50
C LEU A 330 -12.60 25.46 -16.30
N VAL A 331 -13.61 26.11 -15.73
CA VAL A 331 -14.27 27.25 -16.38
C VAL A 331 -13.31 28.43 -16.55
N GLU A 332 -12.49 28.74 -15.54
CA GLU A 332 -11.45 29.77 -15.63
C GLU A 332 -10.38 29.42 -16.68
N ALA A 333 -10.10 28.15 -16.91
CA ALA A 333 -9.24 27.65 -17.97
C ALA A 333 -9.89 27.60 -19.35
N GLY A 334 -11.16 28.04 -19.49
CA GLY A 334 -11.87 28.13 -20.74
C GLY A 334 -12.70 26.91 -21.14
N VAL A 335 -12.83 25.92 -20.25
CA VAL A 335 -13.73 24.77 -20.49
C VAL A 335 -15.18 25.23 -20.38
N PRO A 336 -16.08 24.84 -21.31
CA PRO A 336 -17.50 25.23 -21.23
C PRO A 336 -18.12 24.79 -19.90
N PRO A 337 -18.96 25.62 -19.23
CA PRO A 337 -19.47 25.33 -17.89
C PRO A 337 -20.18 23.98 -17.74
N LYS A 338 -20.88 23.52 -18.78
CA LYS A 338 -21.53 22.21 -18.76
C LYS A 338 -20.51 21.08 -18.74
N GLU A 339 -19.49 21.12 -19.56
CA GLU A 339 -18.41 20.13 -19.63
C GLU A 339 -17.56 20.18 -18.36
N ALA A 340 -17.24 21.38 -17.86
CA ALA A 340 -16.52 21.55 -16.60
C ALA A 340 -17.25 20.88 -15.44
N ARG A 341 -18.57 21.01 -15.38
CA ARG A 341 -19.40 20.36 -14.37
C ARG A 341 -19.40 18.83 -14.50
N GLU A 342 -19.50 18.30 -15.70
CA GLU A 342 -19.44 16.86 -15.96
C GLU A 342 -18.06 16.28 -15.60
N MET A 343 -16.98 17.02 -15.83
CA MET A 343 -15.62 16.61 -15.48
C MET A 343 -15.30 16.81 -13.99
N SER A 344 -15.97 17.70 -13.29
CA SER A 344 -15.61 18.11 -11.92
C SER A 344 -15.68 16.99 -10.88
N THR A 345 -16.36 15.88 -11.19
CA THR A 345 -16.42 14.66 -10.35
C THR A 345 -15.31 13.66 -10.64
N GLN A 346 -14.48 13.90 -11.66
CA GLN A 346 -13.40 12.97 -11.99
C GLN A 346 -12.28 13.04 -10.95
N ARG A 347 -11.89 11.88 -10.44
CA ARG A 347 -10.83 11.72 -9.41
C ARG A 347 -9.85 10.59 -9.71
N ILE A 348 -9.99 9.94 -10.87
CA ILE A 348 -9.21 8.77 -11.22
C ILE A 348 -8.38 9.09 -12.46
N PHE A 349 -7.06 9.03 -12.31
CA PHE A 349 -6.10 9.42 -13.31
C PHE A 349 -5.07 8.33 -13.57
N GLY A 350 -4.46 8.34 -14.75
CA GLY A 350 -3.41 7.40 -15.14
C GLY A 350 -2.78 7.79 -16.47
N GLY A 351 -1.83 6.99 -16.94
CA GLY A 351 -1.30 7.12 -18.29
C GLY A 351 -2.37 6.83 -19.35
N LEU A 352 -2.21 7.37 -20.55
CA LEU A 352 -3.07 7.05 -21.68
C LEU A 352 -3.16 5.54 -21.88
N GLN A 353 -4.26 5.07 -22.46
CA GLN A 353 -4.46 3.64 -22.71
C GLN A 353 -3.29 3.05 -23.53
N GLY A 354 -2.77 1.93 -23.03
CA GLY A 354 -1.58 1.30 -23.61
C GLY A 354 -0.25 1.78 -23.02
N ARG A 355 -0.26 2.82 -22.17
CA ARG A 355 0.91 3.28 -21.44
C ARG A 355 0.90 2.73 -20.01
N TYR A 356 2.05 2.19 -19.57
CA TYR A 356 2.21 1.51 -18.27
C TYR A 356 3.28 2.14 -17.38
N ASP A 357 4.06 3.08 -17.89
CA ASP A 357 5.08 3.87 -17.22
C ASP A 357 4.61 5.32 -16.97
N THR A 358 5.34 6.04 -16.14
CA THR A 358 5.10 7.45 -15.88
C THR A 358 5.91 8.37 -16.78
N GLY A 359 6.99 7.86 -17.36
CA GLY A 359 7.97 8.60 -18.18
C GLY A 359 8.89 9.52 -17.40
N ILE A 360 8.84 9.52 -16.05
CA ILE A 360 9.77 10.36 -15.26
C ILE A 360 11.10 9.66 -14.98
N LYS A 361 11.16 8.33 -15.02
CA LYS A 361 12.42 7.58 -14.85
C LYS A 361 13.42 7.95 -15.92
N GLU A 362 13.00 7.94 -17.18
CA GLU A 362 13.84 8.33 -18.32
C GLU A 362 14.29 9.79 -18.21
N LEU A 363 13.39 10.67 -17.78
CA LEU A 363 13.74 12.08 -17.56
C LEU A 363 14.78 12.24 -16.44
N ILE A 364 14.57 11.57 -15.30
CA ILE A 364 15.47 11.64 -14.14
C ILE A 364 16.83 11.09 -14.50
N ASN A 365 16.89 9.95 -15.19
CA ASN A 365 18.14 9.32 -15.63
C ASN A 365 18.87 10.14 -16.68
N ALA A 366 18.16 10.93 -17.48
CA ALA A 366 18.78 11.84 -18.44
C ALA A 366 19.42 13.09 -17.81
N GLY A 367 19.53 13.16 -16.51
CA GLY A 367 20.25 14.13 -15.66
C GLY A 367 20.29 15.59 -16.10
N ASP A 368 20.80 15.87 -17.31
CA ASP A 368 20.90 17.23 -17.88
C ASP A 368 19.60 17.77 -18.50
N LYS A 369 18.53 16.95 -18.56
CA LYS A 369 17.24 17.31 -19.15
C LYS A 369 16.25 17.92 -18.16
N TRP A 370 16.60 17.97 -16.88
CA TRP A 370 15.80 18.58 -15.83
C TRP A 370 16.69 19.29 -14.81
N GLU A 371 16.20 20.36 -14.20
CA GLU A 371 16.96 21.14 -13.21
C GLU A 371 16.22 21.21 -11.86
N SER A 372 14.91 21.06 -11.86
CA SER A 372 14.09 21.21 -10.67
C SER A 372 13.04 20.10 -10.53
N GLN A 373 12.54 19.90 -9.32
CA GLN A 373 11.40 19.04 -9.06
C GLN A 373 10.16 19.46 -9.87
N SER A 374 10.02 20.75 -10.17
CA SER A 374 8.93 21.27 -11.00
C SER A 374 8.92 20.69 -12.41
N ASP A 375 10.12 20.52 -13.03
CA ASP A 375 10.23 19.92 -14.36
C ASP A 375 9.68 18.49 -14.37
N ILE A 376 10.01 17.71 -13.32
CA ILE A 376 9.53 16.35 -13.13
C ILE A 376 8.04 16.33 -12.89
N ALA A 377 7.53 17.24 -12.05
CA ALA A 377 6.11 17.34 -11.73
C ALA A 377 5.25 17.65 -12.97
N GLN A 378 5.73 18.52 -13.85
CA GLN A 378 5.02 18.87 -15.09
C GLN A 378 4.96 17.68 -16.06
N VAL A 379 6.07 16.97 -16.25
CA VAL A 379 6.10 15.76 -17.09
C VAL A 379 5.18 14.69 -16.51
N TYR A 380 5.21 14.48 -15.19
CA TYR A 380 4.32 13.55 -14.52
C TYR A 380 2.84 13.90 -14.72
N MET A 381 2.46 15.15 -14.46
CA MET A 381 1.08 15.60 -14.62
C MET A 381 0.58 15.48 -16.06
N HIS A 382 1.45 15.74 -17.04
CA HIS A 382 1.11 15.56 -18.45
C HIS A 382 0.92 14.07 -18.81
N ASN A 383 1.88 13.23 -18.43
CA ASN A 383 1.85 11.82 -18.78
C ASN A 383 0.76 11.02 -18.07
N MET A 384 0.44 11.41 -16.83
CA MET A 384 -0.47 10.68 -15.94
C MET A 384 -1.81 11.39 -15.74
N GLY A 385 -2.13 12.37 -16.60
CA GLY A 385 -3.33 13.19 -16.49
C GLY A 385 -4.56 12.67 -17.25
N ALA A 386 -4.49 11.51 -17.90
CA ALA A 386 -5.67 10.91 -18.50
C ALA A 386 -6.63 10.40 -17.43
N PHE A 387 -7.93 10.63 -17.56
CA PHE A 387 -8.91 10.23 -16.56
C PHE A 387 -9.79 9.06 -17.01
N TYR A 388 -10.30 8.30 -16.00
CA TYR A 388 -10.91 6.98 -16.16
C TYR A 388 -12.17 6.82 -15.31
N GLY A 389 -13.06 7.80 -15.35
CA GLY A 389 -14.24 7.82 -14.49
C GLY A 389 -15.41 6.99 -14.99
N THR A 390 -15.70 7.02 -16.29
CA THR A 390 -16.83 6.34 -16.92
C THR A 390 -16.41 5.69 -18.23
N LYS A 391 -17.31 4.92 -18.85
CA LYS A 391 -17.05 4.33 -20.17
C LYS A 391 -16.96 5.40 -21.25
N GLU A 392 -17.76 6.47 -21.12
CA GLU A 392 -17.86 7.57 -22.07
C GLU A 392 -16.61 8.44 -22.08
N ASN A 393 -15.94 8.59 -20.92
CA ASN A 393 -14.74 9.41 -20.77
C ASN A 393 -13.46 8.61 -20.52
N TRP A 394 -13.45 7.33 -20.91
CA TRP A 394 -12.31 6.44 -20.72
C TRP A 394 -11.08 6.90 -21.50
N SER A 395 -9.96 7.11 -20.80
CA SER A 395 -8.68 7.57 -21.37
C SER A 395 -8.76 8.97 -22.02
N GLN A 396 -9.67 9.82 -21.56
CA GLN A 396 -9.70 11.21 -22.00
C GLN A 396 -8.68 12.05 -21.26
N PHE A 397 -8.20 13.10 -21.91
CA PHE A 397 -7.26 14.05 -21.35
C PHE A 397 -7.82 15.46 -21.50
N GLN A 398 -7.77 16.22 -20.41
CA GLN A 398 -8.11 17.65 -20.39
C GLN A 398 -6.99 18.39 -19.66
N GLU A 399 -6.40 19.37 -20.34
CA GLU A 399 -5.36 20.21 -19.73
C GLU A 399 -5.86 20.87 -18.43
N GLY A 400 -5.01 20.86 -17.40
CA GLY A 400 -5.35 21.42 -16.08
C GLY A 400 -6.23 20.54 -15.20
N MET A 401 -6.90 19.51 -15.73
CA MET A 401 -7.83 18.68 -14.97
C MET A 401 -7.15 17.94 -13.82
N PHE A 402 -6.02 17.27 -14.08
CA PHE A 402 -5.28 16.57 -13.04
C PHE A 402 -4.73 17.54 -11.98
N ARG A 403 -4.23 18.71 -12.42
CA ARG A 403 -3.77 19.78 -11.54
C ARG A 403 -4.88 20.25 -10.59
N ALA A 404 -6.08 20.49 -11.10
CA ALA A 404 -7.24 20.87 -10.29
C ALA A 404 -7.65 19.74 -9.31
N ALA A 405 -7.60 18.49 -9.76
CA ALA A 405 -8.01 17.35 -8.94
C ALA A 405 -7.09 17.08 -7.75
N ILE A 406 -5.76 17.31 -7.87
CA ILE A 406 -4.80 17.11 -6.78
C ILE A 406 -4.69 18.31 -5.81
N LYS A 407 -5.32 19.41 -6.12
CA LYS A 407 -5.42 20.55 -5.20
C LYS A 407 -6.01 20.10 -3.87
N HIS A 408 -5.44 20.56 -2.78
CA HIS A 408 -5.79 20.17 -1.41
C HIS A 408 -5.48 18.71 -1.04
N ALA A 409 -4.65 17.99 -1.80
CA ALA A 409 -4.16 16.69 -1.36
C ALA A 409 -3.19 16.87 -0.19
N ASP A 410 -3.63 16.45 0.99
CA ASP A 410 -2.87 16.59 2.24
C ASP A 410 -2.08 15.32 2.57
N VAL A 411 -2.53 14.17 2.11
CA VAL A 411 -1.94 12.86 2.38
C VAL A 411 -1.78 12.10 1.07
N LEU A 412 -0.70 11.33 0.97
CA LEU A 412 -0.40 10.42 -0.14
C LEU A 412 -0.14 9.01 0.40
N ILE A 413 -0.84 8.02 -0.14
CA ILE A 413 -0.76 6.63 0.29
C ILE A 413 -0.46 5.72 -0.90
N GLN A 414 0.58 4.88 -0.74
CA GLN A 414 0.89 3.79 -1.67
C GLN A 414 0.90 2.45 -0.94
N PRO A 415 0.30 1.38 -1.50
CA PRO A 415 0.36 0.06 -0.89
C PRO A 415 1.74 -0.58 -1.01
N ARG A 416 2.14 -1.36 0.01
CA ARG A 416 3.28 -2.25 0.01
C ARG A 416 2.82 -3.65 0.41
N GLN A 417 2.66 -4.55 -0.54
CA GLN A 417 2.20 -5.92 -0.30
C GLN A 417 3.32 -6.97 -0.36
N ASN A 418 4.53 -6.58 -0.79
CA ASN A 418 5.61 -7.49 -1.12
C ASN A 418 6.93 -7.05 -0.43
N ASN A 419 7.76 -8.01 -0.01
CA ASN A 419 9.06 -7.74 0.61
C ASN A 419 10.11 -7.26 -0.39
N THR A 420 9.99 -7.63 -1.67
CA THR A 420 10.92 -7.24 -2.73
C THR A 420 10.51 -5.95 -3.44
N TRP A 421 9.29 -5.46 -3.22
CA TRP A 421 8.76 -4.23 -3.82
C TRP A 421 8.68 -3.12 -2.79
N GLY A 422 9.84 -2.79 -2.25
CA GLY A 422 9.98 -1.69 -1.31
C GLY A 422 10.29 -0.36 -1.98
N ALA A 423 10.43 0.68 -1.17
CA ALA A 423 10.70 2.02 -1.66
C ALA A 423 12.04 2.14 -2.41
N LEU A 424 13.04 1.37 -2.00
CA LEU A 424 14.38 1.39 -2.63
C LEU A 424 14.56 0.27 -3.66
N SER A 425 13.83 -0.83 -3.55
CA SER A 425 14.06 -2.03 -4.36
C SER A 425 13.27 -2.09 -5.66
N LEU A 426 12.32 -1.15 -5.89
CA LEU A 426 11.53 -1.08 -7.11
C LEU A 426 11.38 0.38 -7.57
N ASP A 427 11.81 0.67 -8.80
CA ASP A 427 11.74 1.99 -9.42
C ASP A 427 10.30 2.55 -9.51
N HIS A 428 9.34 1.71 -9.82
CA HIS A 428 7.94 2.11 -9.93
C HIS A 428 7.39 2.75 -8.65
N VAL A 429 8.00 2.49 -7.46
CA VAL A 429 7.55 3.11 -6.22
C VAL A 429 7.83 4.61 -6.24
N TYR A 430 9.04 5.03 -6.58
CA TYR A 430 9.33 6.47 -6.70
C TYR A 430 8.69 7.08 -7.95
N GLU A 431 8.58 6.34 -9.05
CA GLU A 431 7.93 6.86 -10.25
C GLU A 431 6.49 7.27 -9.98
N PHE A 432 5.71 6.40 -9.34
CA PHE A 432 4.28 6.68 -9.09
C PHE A 432 4.08 7.54 -7.84
N MET A 433 4.60 7.11 -6.70
CA MET A 433 4.42 7.84 -5.44
C MET A 433 5.24 9.13 -5.40
N GLY A 434 6.51 9.07 -5.81
CA GLY A 434 7.36 10.25 -5.87
C GLY A 434 6.88 11.25 -6.92
N GLY A 435 6.49 10.78 -8.11
CA GLY A 435 5.91 11.63 -9.15
C GLY A 435 4.61 12.32 -8.67
N MET A 436 3.73 11.59 -7.98
CA MET A 436 2.53 12.16 -7.37
C MET A 436 2.87 13.18 -6.27
N ASN A 437 3.89 12.89 -5.46
CA ASN A 437 4.39 13.84 -4.46
C ASN A 437 4.86 15.15 -5.10
N ALA A 438 5.70 15.05 -6.15
CA ALA A 438 6.19 16.21 -6.86
C ALA A 438 5.05 17.03 -7.48
N ALA A 439 4.06 16.37 -8.08
CA ALA A 439 2.87 17.02 -8.63
C ALA A 439 2.04 17.72 -7.54
N ILE A 440 1.81 17.08 -6.40
CA ILE A 440 1.09 17.70 -5.28
C ILE A 440 1.84 18.93 -4.76
N LYS A 441 3.15 18.82 -4.57
CA LYS A 441 4.00 19.94 -4.12
C LYS A 441 3.97 21.10 -5.09
N GLU A 442 4.05 20.83 -6.40
CA GLU A 442 3.96 21.85 -7.45
C GLU A 442 2.63 22.63 -7.39
N VAL A 443 1.55 21.94 -7.06
CA VAL A 443 0.20 22.55 -7.02
C VAL A 443 -0.12 23.20 -5.69
N THR A 444 0.31 22.60 -4.57
CA THR A 444 -0.07 23.03 -3.22
C THR A 444 1.00 23.87 -2.50
N GLY A 445 2.23 23.85 -3.02
CA GLY A 445 3.40 24.50 -2.42
C GLY A 445 4.02 23.72 -1.24
N LYS A 446 3.50 22.54 -0.90
CA LYS A 446 3.99 21.70 0.22
C LYS A 446 3.96 20.22 -0.13
N ASP A 447 4.89 19.45 0.46
CA ASP A 447 4.83 18.00 0.38
C ASP A 447 3.64 17.47 1.19
N PRO A 448 2.90 16.46 0.69
CA PRO A 448 1.88 15.77 1.47
C PRO A 448 2.51 14.89 2.56
N ASP A 449 1.76 14.54 3.61
CA ASP A 449 2.12 13.44 4.48
C ASP A 449 2.08 12.14 3.67
N ALA A 450 3.20 11.43 3.56
CA ALA A 450 3.37 10.30 2.67
C ALA A 450 3.57 8.99 3.45
N TYR A 451 2.75 7.99 3.15
CA TYR A 451 2.74 6.70 3.84
C TYR A 451 2.79 5.54 2.86
N LEU A 452 3.57 4.52 3.21
CA LEU A 452 3.39 3.18 2.67
C LEU A 452 2.39 2.42 3.55
N ALA A 453 1.30 1.95 2.94
CA ALA A 453 0.35 1.06 3.61
C ALA A 453 0.90 -0.37 3.54
N ASP A 454 1.43 -0.85 4.65
CA ASP A 454 2.10 -2.16 4.73
C ASP A 454 1.08 -3.28 4.91
N TYR A 455 0.86 -4.03 3.84
CA TYR A 455 -0.07 -5.17 3.76
C TYR A 455 0.63 -6.52 3.85
N ARG A 456 1.95 -6.56 3.98
CA ARG A 456 2.73 -7.80 4.00
C ARG A 456 2.34 -8.74 5.13
N ASN A 457 1.88 -8.20 6.23
CA ASN A 457 1.28 -8.98 7.31
C ASN A 457 -0.23 -8.75 7.35
N HIS A 458 -0.99 -9.67 6.78
CA HIS A 458 -2.44 -9.58 6.70
C HIS A 458 -3.15 -9.53 8.07
N LYS A 459 -2.48 -9.95 9.15
CA LYS A 459 -3.00 -9.87 10.52
C LYS A 459 -2.66 -8.54 11.21
N ASN A 460 -1.68 -7.80 10.69
CA ASN A 460 -1.23 -6.53 11.24
C ASN A 460 -0.87 -5.56 10.12
N MET A 461 -1.86 -5.18 9.33
CA MET A 461 -1.71 -4.12 8.33
C MET A 461 -1.60 -2.77 9.04
N HIS A 462 -0.66 -1.94 8.62
CA HIS A 462 -0.42 -0.63 9.23
C HIS A 462 0.15 0.36 8.22
N LEU A 463 0.17 1.62 8.62
CA LEU A 463 0.83 2.68 7.87
C LEU A 463 2.25 2.85 8.36
N GLN A 464 3.15 3.13 7.44
CA GLN A 464 4.53 3.47 7.73
C GLN A 464 4.87 4.77 7.02
N GLU A 465 5.37 5.77 7.74
CA GLU A 465 5.84 7.01 7.12
C GLU A 465 6.94 6.70 6.08
N LEU A 466 6.90 7.37 4.95
CA LEU A 466 7.80 7.08 3.82
C LEU A 466 9.29 7.16 4.19
N LYS A 467 9.71 8.17 4.94
CA LYS A 467 11.11 8.32 5.37
C LYS A 467 11.54 7.19 6.30
N GLU A 468 10.66 6.80 7.22
CA GLU A 468 10.90 5.66 8.10
C GLU A 468 10.99 4.34 7.31
N ALA A 469 10.10 4.13 6.34
CA ALA A 469 10.09 2.94 5.50
C ALA A 469 11.39 2.79 4.72
N ILE A 470 11.90 3.87 4.12
CA ILE A 470 13.19 3.92 3.42
C ILE A 470 14.33 3.56 4.37
N GLY A 471 14.37 4.19 5.55
CA GLY A 471 15.41 3.93 6.54
C GLY A 471 15.40 2.49 7.07
N VAL A 472 14.23 1.90 7.28
CA VAL A 472 14.09 0.48 7.68
C VAL A 472 14.55 -0.44 6.55
N GLU A 473 14.13 -0.18 5.32
CA GLU A 473 14.54 -0.98 4.17
C GLU A 473 16.05 -0.91 3.94
N ALA A 474 16.64 0.28 3.97
CA ALA A 474 18.09 0.45 3.82
C ALA A 474 18.88 -0.38 4.85
N ARG A 475 18.52 -0.26 6.13
CA ARG A 475 19.18 -1.01 7.23
C ARG A 475 18.91 -2.52 7.18
N ALA A 476 17.76 -2.94 6.68
CA ALA A 476 17.42 -4.36 6.58
C ALA A 476 18.06 -5.04 5.36
N THR A 477 18.33 -4.30 4.30
CA THR A 477 18.80 -4.80 3.00
C THR A 477 20.18 -4.25 2.63
N ILE A 478 20.22 -3.10 1.97
CA ILE A 478 21.42 -2.59 1.31
C ILE A 478 22.58 -2.22 2.23
N LEU A 479 22.32 -1.95 3.50
CA LEU A 479 23.35 -1.68 4.52
C LEU A 479 23.58 -2.87 5.44
N ASN A 480 22.87 -3.98 5.24
CA ASN A 480 23.00 -5.19 6.06
C ASN A 480 24.07 -6.13 5.47
N PRO A 481 25.22 -6.33 6.14
CA PRO A 481 26.30 -7.18 5.62
C PRO A 481 25.86 -8.61 5.29
N LYS A 482 24.90 -9.15 6.04
CA LYS A 482 24.40 -10.50 5.79
C LYS A 482 23.52 -10.57 4.55
N TYR A 483 22.67 -9.58 4.37
CA TYR A 483 21.85 -9.45 3.15
C TYR A 483 22.74 -9.28 1.92
N ILE A 484 23.73 -8.37 1.99
CA ILE A 484 24.68 -8.12 0.89
C ILE A 484 25.41 -9.42 0.51
N LYS A 485 25.93 -10.18 1.50
CA LYS A 485 26.61 -11.45 1.23
C LYS A 485 25.73 -12.50 0.58
N GLU A 486 24.47 -12.59 0.98
CA GLU A 486 23.49 -13.49 0.34
C GLU A 486 23.14 -13.02 -1.07
N MET A 487 22.90 -11.73 -1.25
CA MET A 487 22.59 -11.12 -2.54
C MET A 487 23.73 -11.34 -3.56
N MET A 488 25.00 -11.20 -3.14
CA MET A 488 26.17 -11.42 -4.01
C MET A 488 26.21 -12.83 -4.63
N LYS A 489 25.52 -13.82 -4.08
CA LYS A 489 25.38 -15.16 -4.70
C LYS A 489 24.63 -15.11 -6.04
N GLY A 490 23.86 -14.07 -6.29
CA GLY A 490 23.13 -13.80 -7.55
C GLY A 490 24.03 -13.29 -8.70
N LYS A 491 25.35 -13.14 -8.47
CA LYS A 491 26.32 -12.74 -9.51
C LYS A 491 25.94 -11.44 -10.24
N ALA A 492 25.95 -11.44 -11.56
CA ALA A 492 25.66 -10.25 -12.38
C ALA A 492 24.27 -9.65 -12.10
N SER A 493 23.26 -10.47 -11.83
CA SER A 493 21.92 -9.99 -11.43
C SER A 493 21.96 -9.20 -10.12
N ALA A 494 22.75 -9.65 -9.14
CA ALA A 494 22.94 -8.93 -7.88
C ALA A 494 23.65 -7.59 -8.05
N ALA A 495 24.64 -7.53 -8.93
CA ALA A 495 25.32 -6.27 -9.26
C ALA A 495 24.33 -5.27 -9.89
N GLY A 496 23.45 -5.72 -10.78
CA GLY A 496 22.36 -4.92 -11.35
C GLY A 496 21.36 -4.43 -10.30
N GLN A 497 20.99 -5.27 -9.33
CA GLN A 497 20.09 -4.88 -8.23
C GLN A 497 20.71 -3.78 -7.33
N ILE A 498 22.01 -3.86 -7.05
CA ILE A 498 22.70 -2.81 -6.28
C ILE A 498 22.67 -1.48 -7.05
N GLN A 499 22.96 -1.52 -8.33
CA GLN A 499 22.91 -0.33 -9.20
C GLN A 499 21.49 0.26 -9.22
N GLU A 500 20.45 -0.57 -9.40
CA GLU A 500 19.05 -0.13 -9.42
C GLU A 500 18.66 0.57 -8.11
N ILE A 501 19.05 0.03 -6.95
CA ILE A 501 18.77 0.64 -5.65
C ILE A 501 19.40 2.03 -5.53
N VAL A 502 20.65 2.21 -5.97
CA VAL A 502 21.32 3.53 -5.93
C VAL A 502 20.64 4.51 -6.89
N THR A 503 20.21 4.03 -8.06
CA THR A 503 19.43 4.83 -9.01
C THR A 503 18.07 5.22 -8.42
N ASN A 504 17.39 4.31 -7.70
CA ASN A 504 16.13 4.61 -7.03
C ASN A 504 16.28 5.64 -5.90
N MET A 505 17.41 5.64 -5.18
CA MET A 505 17.72 6.71 -4.21
C MET A 505 17.77 8.08 -4.89
N HIS A 506 18.43 8.18 -6.04
CA HIS A 506 18.47 9.41 -6.84
C HIS A 506 17.07 9.80 -7.34
N GLY A 507 16.27 8.82 -7.78
CA GLY A 507 14.88 9.02 -8.19
C GLY A 507 14.00 9.60 -7.07
N TRP A 508 14.17 9.11 -5.86
CA TRP A 508 13.49 9.66 -4.69
C TRP A 508 13.89 11.10 -4.38
N GLU A 509 15.20 11.40 -4.43
CA GLU A 509 15.69 12.76 -4.18
C GLU A 509 15.20 13.75 -5.26
N ALA A 510 15.12 13.30 -6.50
CA ALA A 510 14.59 14.08 -7.61
C ALA A 510 13.10 14.41 -7.43
N THR A 511 12.32 13.46 -6.90
CA THR A 511 10.86 13.59 -6.74
C THR A 511 10.43 14.14 -5.38
N ARG A 512 11.25 13.95 -4.34
CA ARG A 512 11.04 14.47 -2.99
C ARG A 512 12.37 14.82 -2.34
N PRO A 513 12.91 16.02 -2.58
CA PRO A 513 14.17 16.48 -1.99
C PRO A 513 14.21 16.30 -0.47
N GLU A 514 15.39 15.98 0.07
CA GLU A 514 15.68 15.74 1.49
C GLU A 514 15.05 14.43 2.07
N LEU A 515 14.50 13.58 1.22
CA LEU A 515 14.01 12.27 1.65
C LEU A 515 15.18 11.30 1.91
N ILE A 516 16.17 11.31 1.03
CA ILE A 516 17.45 10.58 1.16
C ILE A 516 18.47 11.57 1.70
N ASP A 517 18.81 11.47 2.98
CA ASP A 517 19.74 12.42 3.59
C ASP A 517 21.23 12.09 3.30
N ASP A 518 22.10 13.08 3.58
CA ASP A 518 23.55 12.93 3.42
C ASP A 518 24.11 11.73 4.19
N ALA A 519 23.48 11.35 5.32
CA ALA A 519 23.93 10.21 6.12
C ALA A 519 23.72 8.89 5.35
N LEU A 520 22.55 8.70 4.74
CA LEU A 520 22.26 7.51 3.94
C LEU A 520 23.16 7.43 2.69
N TRP A 521 23.37 8.56 1.99
CA TRP A 521 24.33 8.61 0.87
C TRP A 521 25.75 8.23 1.30
N ASN A 522 26.22 8.74 2.44
CA ASN A 522 27.53 8.39 2.98
C ASN A 522 27.63 6.89 3.36
N GLU A 523 26.60 6.32 3.97
CA GLU A 523 26.57 4.88 4.31
C GLU A 523 26.59 4.00 3.06
N VAL A 524 25.92 4.40 1.97
CA VAL A 524 25.95 3.71 0.67
C VAL A 524 27.32 3.83 0.01
N TYR A 525 27.93 5.03 0.01
CA TYR A 525 29.29 5.25 -0.46
C TYR A 525 30.30 4.38 0.30
N ASP A 526 30.23 4.40 1.63
CA ASP A 526 31.09 3.61 2.51
C ASP A 526 30.96 2.09 2.29
N THR A 527 29.76 1.66 1.94
CA THR A 527 29.50 0.23 1.71
C THR A 527 29.92 -0.22 0.32
N TYR A 528 29.54 0.49 -0.74
CA TYR A 528 29.65 0.01 -2.12
C TYR A 528 30.84 0.58 -2.91
N ILE A 529 31.42 1.68 -2.44
CA ILE A 529 32.59 2.29 -3.09
C ILE A 529 33.87 2.06 -2.27
N GLU A 530 33.83 2.35 -0.97
CA GLU A 530 34.98 2.18 -0.07
C GLU A 530 35.11 0.76 0.50
N ASP A 531 34.05 -0.02 0.45
CA ASP A 531 33.97 -1.36 1.08
C ASP A 531 34.46 -1.36 2.53
N LYS A 532 34.10 -0.34 3.33
CA LYS A 532 34.55 -0.21 4.73
C LYS A 532 34.21 -1.40 5.59
N GLN A 533 33.18 -2.16 5.22
CA GLN A 533 32.79 -3.39 5.90
C GLN A 533 33.60 -4.61 5.45
N GLN A 534 34.52 -4.46 4.50
CA GLN A 534 35.37 -5.52 3.94
C GLN A 534 34.59 -6.74 3.45
N LEU A 535 33.50 -6.47 2.73
CA LEU A 535 32.63 -7.52 2.15
C LEU A 535 33.13 -7.99 0.78
N GLY A 536 34.06 -7.26 0.16
CA GLY A 536 34.50 -7.45 -1.22
C GLY A 536 33.44 -7.06 -2.23
N VAL A 537 32.51 -6.16 -1.86
CA VAL A 537 31.33 -5.85 -2.68
C VAL A 537 31.70 -4.98 -3.89
N THR A 538 32.62 -4.04 -3.74
CA THR A 538 33.09 -3.18 -4.85
C THR A 538 33.78 -4.01 -5.93
N ASP A 539 34.74 -4.88 -5.54
CA ASP A 539 35.41 -5.82 -6.44
C ASP A 539 34.42 -6.84 -7.06
N PHE A 540 33.43 -7.24 -6.29
CA PHE A 540 32.37 -8.13 -6.78
C PHE A 540 31.58 -7.46 -7.91
N ILE A 541 31.06 -6.25 -7.71
CA ILE A 541 30.30 -5.53 -8.74
C ILE A 541 31.18 -5.32 -9.97
N LYS A 542 32.43 -4.87 -9.79
CA LYS A 542 33.38 -4.67 -10.88
C LYS A 542 33.62 -5.94 -11.70
N ARG A 543 33.73 -7.10 -11.06
CA ARG A 543 34.00 -8.38 -11.71
C ARG A 543 32.75 -8.95 -12.40
N GLU A 544 31.58 -8.89 -11.75
CA GLU A 544 30.38 -9.53 -12.25
C GLU A 544 29.64 -8.66 -13.29
N ASN A 545 29.65 -7.33 -13.08
CA ASN A 545 29.04 -6.36 -13.99
C ASN A 545 29.67 -4.97 -13.82
N ALA A 546 30.77 -4.72 -14.52
CA ALA A 546 31.51 -3.45 -14.43
C ALA A 546 30.65 -2.23 -14.86
N VAL A 547 29.69 -2.43 -15.76
CA VAL A 547 28.77 -1.36 -16.20
C VAL A 547 27.87 -0.94 -15.04
N SER A 548 27.41 -1.87 -14.20
CA SER A 548 26.64 -1.52 -12.99
C SER A 548 27.46 -0.68 -12.00
N LEU A 549 28.76 -0.95 -11.83
CA LEU A 549 29.61 -0.13 -10.97
C LEU A 549 29.84 1.26 -11.57
N GLU A 550 30.04 1.33 -12.87
CA GLU A 550 30.18 2.61 -13.58
C GLU A 550 28.91 3.46 -13.40
N GLU A 551 27.72 2.87 -13.54
CA GLU A 551 26.47 3.59 -13.34
C GLU A 551 26.27 4.03 -11.87
N VAL A 552 26.63 3.20 -10.89
CA VAL A 552 26.63 3.60 -9.48
C VAL A 552 27.49 4.85 -9.25
N THR A 553 28.70 4.88 -9.82
CA THR A 553 29.58 6.05 -9.69
C THR A 553 29.01 7.28 -10.40
N ALA A 554 28.41 7.11 -11.59
CA ALA A 554 27.76 8.18 -12.34
C ALA A 554 26.57 8.79 -11.58
N VAL A 555 25.69 7.94 -11.03
CA VAL A 555 24.54 8.37 -10.22
C VAL A 555 24.97 9.14 -8.98
N MET A 556 26.00 8.67 -8.27
CA MET A 556 26.51 9.34 -7.08
C MET A 556 27.17 10.70 -7.42
N LEU A 557 27.91 10.79 -8.52
CA LEU A 557 28.45 12.05 -9.02
C LEU A 557 27.32 13.02 -9.43
N GLU A 558 26.29 12.54 -10.11
CA GLU A 558 25.12 13.34 -10.47
C GLU A 558 24.38 13.86 -9.23
N ALA A 559 24.23 13.03 -8.19
CA ALA A 559 23.65 13.44 -6.92
C ALA A 559 24.45 14.59 -6.27
N THR A 560 25.80 14.55 -6.34
CA THR A 560 26.63 15.67 -5.85
C THR A 560 26.49 16.91 -6.72
N ARG A 561 26.53 16.75 -8.05
CA ARG A 561 26.39 17.86 -9.00
C ARG A 561 25.07 18.62 -8.81
N LYS A 562 23.98 17.90 -8.54
CA LYS A 562 22.66 18.48 -8.30
C LYS A 562 22.44 18.96 -6.86
N GLY A 563 23.43 18.80 -5.97
CA GLY A 563 23.34 19.23 -4.56
C GLY A 563 22.44 18.35 -3.69
N MET A 564 22.11 17.15 -4.15
CA MET A 564 21.32 16.14 -3.43
C MET A 564 22.14 15.45 -2.34
N TRP A 565 23.46 15.40 -2.52
CA TRP A 565 24.41 14.85 -1.58
C TRP A 565 25.60 15.79 -1.40
N LYS A 566 25.91 16.12 -0.15
CA LYS A 566 27.07 16.94 0.22
C LYS A 566 28.30 16.07 0.44
N ALA A 567 28.80 15.47 -0.65
CA ALA A 567 30.03 14.70 -0.59
C ALA A 567 31.25 15.61 -0.34
N SER A 568 32.26 15.06 0.34
CA SER A 568 33.56 15.73 0.49
C SER A 568 34.33 15.76 -0.84
N GLU A 569 35.24 16.71 -1.01
CA GLU A 569 36.13 16.77 -2.18
C GLU A 569 36.89 15.45 -2.41
N ALA A 570 37.30 14.76 -1.34
CA ALA A 570 37.95 13.46 -1.42
C ALA A 570 37.04 12.37 -1.99
N GLN A 571 35.76 12.34 -1.58
CA GLN A 571 34.76 11.39 -2.10
C GLN A 571 34.48 11.66 -3.59
N ILE A 572 34.30 12.92 -3.96
CA ILE A 572 34.09 13.31 -5.37
C ILE A 572 35.29 12.91 -6.23
N ALA A 573 36.53 13.24 -5.80
CA ALA A 573 37.74 12.88 -6.52
C ALA A 573 37.91 11.36 -6.68
N HIS A 574 37.59 10.58 -5.63
CA HIS A 574 37.65 9.13 -5.70
C HIS A 574 36.59 8.56 -6.66
N LEU A 575 35.36 9.03 -6.59
CA LEU A 575 34.27 8.63 -7.53
C LEU A 575 34.64 8.95 -8.97
N ALA A 576 35.13 10.16 -9.24
CA ALA A 576 35.55 10.60 -10.58
C ALA A 576 36.70 9.75 -11.13
N SER A 577 37.69 9.43 -10.28
CA SER A 577 38.82 8.56 -10.66
C SER A 577 38.32 7.13 -10.99
N LEU A 578 37.52 6.54 -10.11
CA LEU A 578 36.95 5.19 -10.30
C LEU A 578 36.10 5.14 -11.55
N HIS A 579 35.21 6.12 -11.75
CA HIS A 579 34.34 6.22 -12.92
C HIS A 579 35.17 6.29 -14.21
N THR A 580 36.20 7.19 -14.24
CA THR A 580 37.08 7.35 -15.40
C THR A 580 37.85 6.05 -15.73
N ASP A 581 38.33 5.34 -14.71
CA ASP A 581 39.04 4.07 -14.89
C ASP A 581 38.13 2.98 -15.45
N LEU A 582 36.88 2.91 -14.98
CA LEU A 582 35.88 1.97 -15.51
C LEU A 582 35.56 2.27 -16.97
N VAL A 583 35.31 3.53 -17.33
CA VAL A 583 35.06 3.95 -18.72
C VAL A 583 36.24 3.61 -19.63
N LYS A 584 37.48 3.88 -19.20
CA LYS A 584 38.70 3.57 -19.98
C LYS A 584 38.92 2.07 -20.16
N GLN A 585 38.64 1.27 -19.11
CA GLN A 585 38.94 -0.17 -19.13
C GLN A 585 37.90 -0.97 -19.91
N TYR A 586 36.62 -0.61 -19.80
CA TYR A 586 35.48 -1.42 -20.35
C TYR A 586 34.83 -0.78 -21.58
N GLY A 587 35.33 0.38 -22.04
CA GLY A 587 34.69 1.11 -23.14
C GLY A 587 33.45 1.88 -22.69
N VAL A 588 32.87 2.66 -23.60
CA VAL A 588 31.77 3.54 -23.24
C VAL A 588 30.54 2.74 -22.83
N THR A 589 30.09 2.98 -21.75
CA THR A 589 28.83 3.19 -21.07
C THR A 589 27.59 2.89 -21.89
N SER A 590 26.83 1.95 -21.39
CA SER A 590 25.48 1.70 -21.85
C SER A 590 24.43 2.49 -21.05
N SER A 591 24.83 3.25 -20.01
CA SER A 591 23.89 3.94 -19.15
C SER A 591 23.54 5.33 -19.68
N GLN A 592 22.28 5.71 -19.54
CA GLN A 592 21.78 7.05 -19.87
C GLN A 592 22.42 8.12 -19.01
N PHE A 593 22.78 7.79 -17.76
CA PHE A 593 23.42 8.72 -16.84
C PHE A 593 24.75 9.25 -17.35
N SER A 594 25.61 8.39 -17.88
CA SER A 594 26.95 8.79 -18.27
C SER A 594 27.09 9.13 -19.75
N SER A 595 26.41 8.40 -20.64
CA SER A 595 26.58 8.60 -22.09
C SER A 595 25.83 9.82 -22.64
N GLU A 596 24.68 10.15 -22.07
CA GLU A 596 23.81 11.23 -22.54
C GLU A 596 23.87 12.48 -21.66
N ASN A 597 24.38 12.40 -20.43
CA ASN A 597 24.48 13.52 -19.50
C ASN A 597 25.74 14.34 -19.71
N LYS A 598 25.69 15.33 -20.59
CA LYS A 598 26.83 16.21 -20.89
C LYS A 598 27.32 17.01 -19.68
N LYS A 599 26.41 17.46 -18.81
CA LYS A 599 26.77 18.23 -17.62
C LYS A 599 27.54 17.38 -16.60
N LEU A 600 27.23 16.08 -16.52
CA LEU A 600 27.99 15.15 -15.69
C LEU A 600 29.40 14.91 -16.25
N GLN A 601 29.51 14.82 -17.58
CA GLN A 601 30.83 14.66 -18.24
C GLN A 601 31.73 15.87 -18.06
N GLU A 602 31.17 17.08 -17.94
CA GLU A 602 31.87 18.31 -17.67
C GLU A 602 32.23 18.49 -16.19
N TYR A 603 31.43 17.94 -15.28
CA TYR A 603 31.63 18.00 -13.84
C TYR A 603 32.75 17.10 -13.37
#